data_787ff9610c2049acb6fb0cc55263038f
#
_entry.id   787ff9610c2049acb6fb0cc55263038f
#
_cell.length_a   1.000
_cell.length_b   1.000
_cell.length_c   1.000
_cell.angle_alpha   90.00
_cell.angle_beta   90.00
_cell.angle_gamma   90.00
#
_symmetry.space_group_name_H-M   'P 1'
#
loop_
_entity.id
_entity.type
_entity.pdbx_description
1 polymer ?
#
loop_
_entity_poly.entity_id
_entity_poly.type
_entity_poly.pdbx_seq_one_letter_code
_entity_poly.pdbx_strand_id
1 'polypeptide(L)'
;MILQKETTKTIPRTSGMSKLNAFLQRDISVLGRQKQKKLSLVRQRKVIELFNNLFASGFHLGEIVDFLKRSQLLADQYTQVLSDGLLAGKPFSSLLGDLRFSDAVVTQVALAEVHGNTSLSLSHIQSYLENVSKVRKKLIEVATYPIILLAFLLLIMLGLKNYLLPQLEEGNVATILIQHLPTIFLSFCGLFFLAVL
;
A
#
# COMPACT_ATOMS: atom_id res chain seq x y z
N MET A 1 59.59 4.29 58.77
CA MET A 1 59.72 3.45 57.59
C MET A 1 58.49 3.65 56.78
N ILE A 2 58.63 4.38 55.67
CA ILE A 2 57.59 5.05 54.93
C ILE A 2 57.09 4.09 53.88
N LEU A 3 55.73 3.83 53.77
CA LEU A 3 55.11 3.15 52.65
C LEU A 3 54.19 4.13 51.94
N GLN A 4 54.55 4.45 50.72
CA GLN A 4 53.84 5.28 49.79
C GLN A 4 52.51 4.59 49.37
N LYS A 5 51.43 5.38 49.36
CA LYS A 5 50.11 5.03 48.89
C LYS A 5 49.95 5.58 47.46
N GLU A 6 50.14 4.72 46.48
CA GLU A 6 49.80 5.05 45.08
C GLU A 6 48.32 5.11 44.88
N THR A 7 47.80 6.24 44.52
CA THR A 7 46.44 6.47 44.09
C THR A 7 46.29 6.21 42.59
N THR A 8 45.78 5.04 42.24
CA THR A 8 45.42 4.73 40.86
C THR A 8 44.11 5.44 40.52
N LYS A 9 44.20 6.46 39.70
CA LYS A 9 43.07 7.25 39.18
C LYS A 9 42.37 6.47 38.07
N THR A 10 41.29 5.80 38.40
CA THR A 10 40.44 5.08 37.44
C THR A 10 39.59 6.08 36.65
N ILE A 11 39.83 6.15 35.36
CA ILE A 11 39.08 6.99 34.40
C ILE A 11 37.76 6.26 34.07
N PRO A 12 36.59 6.88 34.20
CA PRO A 12 35.32 6.25 33.78
C PRO A 12 35.15 6.37 32.27
N ARG A 13 35.47 5.29 31.56
CA ARG A 13 35.43 5.22 30.08
C ARG A 13 34.21 4.45 29.56
N THR A 14 33.02 4.66 30.06
CA THR A 14 31.86 3.88 29.62
C THR A 14 30.55 4.64 29.41
N SER A 15 30.50 5.97 29.59
CA SER A 15 29.25 6.70 29.43
C SER A 15 28.89 6.99 27.95
N GLY A 16 29.84 7.02 27.04
CA GLY A 16 29.63 7.31 25.63
C GLY A 16 29.11 6.11 24.81
N MET A 17 29.65 4.92 25.13
CA MET A 17 29.32 3.70 24.37
C MET A 17 27.91 3.18 24.67
N SER A 18 27.39 3.36 25.89
CA SER A 18 26.02 2.94 26.22
C SER A 18 24.98 3.80 25.53
N LYS A 19 25.21 5.09 25.38
CA LYS A 19 24.32 6.01 24.64
C LYS A 19 24.38 5.76 23.14
N LEU A 20 25.55 5.43 22.61
CA LEU A 20 25.73 5.09 21.19
C LEU A 20 25.01 3.75 20.86
N ASN A 21 25.12 2.75 21.74
CA ASN A 21 24.44 1.48 21.56
C ASN A 21 22.91 1.63 21.70
N ALA A 22 22.42 2.48 22.61
CA ALA A 22 20.99 2.77 22.74
C ALA A 22 20.46 3.54 21.52
N PHE A 23 21.26 4.43 20.92
CA PHE A 23 20.91 5.14 19.70
C PHE A 23 20.90 4.19 18.48
N LEU A 24 21.92 3.35 18.32
CA LEU A 24 22.00 2.35 17.26
C LEU A 24 20.87 1.30 17.36
N GLN A 25 20.51 0.87 18.56
CA GLN A 25 19.37 -0.06 18.74
C GLN A 25 18.05 0.60 18.39
N ARG A 26 17.88 1.91 18.59
CA ARG A 26 16.68 2.65 18.21
C ARG A 26 16.55 2.78 16.70
N ASP A 27 17.65 3.03 16.00
CA ASP A 27 17.68 3.15 14.53
C ASP A 27 17.55 1.78 13.84
N ILE A 28 18.13 0.73 14.41
CA ILE A 28 18.03 -0.64 13.86
C ILE A 28 16.59 -1.17 13.97
N SER A 29 15.85 -0.83 15.02
CA SER A 29 14.44 -1.22 15.15
C SER A 29 13.52 -0.50 14.13
N VAL A 30 13.92 0.67 13.65
CA VAL A 30 13.22 1.41 12.59
C VAL A 30 13.58 0.88 11.19
N LEU A 31 14.83 0.44 10.98
CA LEU A 31 15.25 -0.16 9.68
C LEU A 31 14.77 -1.60 9.49
N GLY A 32 14.48 -2.34 10.57
CA GLY A 32 13.98 -3.73 10.52
C GLY A 32 12.51 -3.87 10.23
N ARG A 33 11.76 -2.77 10.09
CA ARG A 33 10.36 -2.80 9.64
C ARG A 33 10.36 -3.06 8.14
N GLN A 34 10.47 -4.34 7.74
CA GLN A 34 10.19 -4.75 6.37
C GLN A 34 8.93 -4.01 5.92
N LYS A 35 9.05 -3.20 4.85
CA LYS A 35 7.90 -2.53 4.22
C LYS A 35 6.94 -3.63 3.75
N GLN A 36 6.03 -4.06 4.61
CA GLN A 36 5.00 -5.01 4.23
C GLN A 36 4.22 -4.41 3.08
N LYS A 37 4.16 -5.14 1.98
CA LYS A 37 3.34 -4.73 0.85
C LYS A 37 1.89 -4.59 1.32
N LYS A 38 1.28 -3.46 1.01
CA LYS A 38 -0.16 -3.25 1.24
C LYS A 38 -0.94 -4.43 0.63
N LEU A 39 -1.86 -5.00 1.38
CA LEU A 39 -2.77 -6.01 0.83
C LEU A 39 -3.53 -5.41 -0.35
N SER A 40 -3.61 -6.16 -1.46
CA SER A 40 -4.46 -5.74 -2.59
C SER A 40 -5.93 -5.66 -2.15
N LEU A 41 -6.71 -4.78 -2.76
CA LEU A 41 -8.12 -4.57 -2.43
C LEU A 41 -8.93 -5.89 -2.44
N VAL A 42 -8.63 -6.77 -3.40
CA VAL A 42 -9.26 -8.10 -3.50
C VAL A 42 -8.95 -8.97 -2.29
N ARG A 43 -7.71 -8.94 -1.80
CA ARG A 43 -7.31 -9.70 -0.60
C ARG A 43 -7.90 -9.08 0.66
N GLN A 44 -7.92 -7.73 0.76
CA GLN A 44 -8.57 -7.05 1.89
C GLN A 44 -10.03 -7.46 2.02
N ARG A 45 -10.78 -7.49 0.89
CA ARG A 45 -12.17 -7.93 0.86
C ARG A 45 -12.32 -9.36 1.36
N LYS A 46 -11.51 -10.29 0.85
CA LYS A 46 -11.56 -11.71 1.29
C LYS A 46 -11.25 -11.88 2.77
N VAL A 47 -10.29 -11.12 3.28
CA VAL A 47 -9.94 -11.14 4.72
C VAL A 47 -11.10 -10.65 5.56
N ILE A 48 -11.72 -9.51 5.21
CA ILE A 48 -12.87 -8.98 5.94
C ILE A 48 -14.07 -9.92 5.86
N GLU A 49 -14.35 -10.49 4.69
CA GLU A 49 -15.41 -11.49 4.49
C GLU A 49 -15.21 -12.71 5.40
N LEU A 50 -13.98 -13.22 5.48
CA LEU A 50 -13.65 -14.33 6.35
C LEU A 50 -13.84 -13.97 7.83
N PHE A 51 -13.32 -12.82 8.26
CA PHE A 51 -13.51 -12.35 9.64
C PHE A 51 -14.98 -12.17 9.96
N ASN A 52 -15.77 -11.57 9.06
CA ASN A 52 -17.20 -11.37 9.25
C ASN A 52 -17.94 -12.70 9.43
N ASN A 53 -17.66 -13.67 8.56
CA ASN A 53 -18.31 -14.99 8.60
C ASN A 53 -17.95 -15.76 9.88
N LEU A 54 -16.69 -15.73 10.29
CA LEU A 54 -16.23 -16.43 11.48
C LEU A 54 -16.72 -15.76 12.77
N PHE A 55 -16.72 -14.43 12.86
CA PHE A 55 -17.32 -13.71 13.99
C PHE A 55 -18.84 -13.95 14.07
N ALA A 56 -19.55 -13.94 12.93
CA ALA A 56 -20.97 -14.26 12.89
C ALA A 56 -21.27 -15.71 13.33
N SER A 57 -20.31 -16.61 13.14
CA SER A 57 -20.39 -18.01 13.60
C SER A 57 -19.97 -18.18 15.07
N GLY A 58 -19.63 -17.09 15.77
CA GLY A 58 -19.28 -17.08 17.19
C GLY A 58 -17.81 -17.36 17.50
N PHE A 59 -16.93 -17.44 16.50
CA PHE A 59 -15.49 -17.60 16.74
C PHE A 59 -14.88 -16.33 17.33
N HIS A 60 -13.94 -16.51 18.25
CA HIS A 60 -13.16 -15.41 18.80
C HIS A 60 -11.96 -15.04 17.92
N LEU A 61 -11.45 -13.82 18.06
CA LEU A 61 -10.35 -13.30 17.27
C LEU A 61 -9.12 -14.23 17.25
N GLY A 62 -8.77 -14.82 18.39
CA GLY A 62 -7.66 -15.76 18.51
C GLY A 62 -7.83 -17.01 17.65
N GLU A 63 -9.02 -17.59 17.68
CA GLU A 63 -9.36 -18.78 16.89
C GLU A 63 -9.33 -18.49 15.38
N ILE A 64 -9.77 -17.30 15.00
CA ILE A 64 -9.75 -16.85 13.60
C ILE A 64 -8.30 -16.68 13.10
N VAL A 65 -7.42 -16.10 13.92
CA VAL A 65 -6.00 -15.96 13.58
C VAL A 65 -5.31 -17.32 13.48
N ASP A 66 -5.60 -18.23 14.40
CA ASP A 66 -5.09 -19.61 14.34
C ASP A 66 -5.60 -20.37 13.11
N PHE A 67 -6.87 -20.19 12.75
CA PHE A 67 -7.44 -20.75 11.53
C PHE A 67 -6.73 -20.21 10.29
N LEU A 68 -6.49 -18.89 10.21
CA LEU A 68 -5.75 -18.27 9.11
C LEU A 68 -4.34 -18.83 8.99
N LYS A 69 -3.67 -19.07 10.11
CA LYS A 69 -2.32 -19.64 10.14
C LYS A 69 -2.29 -21.09 9.63
N ARG A 70 -3.27 -21.91 10.02
CA ARG A 70 -3.36 -23.32 9.61
C ARG A 70 -3.82 -23.49 8.16
N SER A 71 -4.75 -22.63 7.70
CA SER A 71 -5.37 -22.74 6.38
C SER A 71 -4.49 -22.18 5.25
N GLN A 72 -3.42 -21.47 5.58
CA GLN A 72 -2.54 -20.78 4.61
C GLN A 72 -3.28 -19.87 3.59
N LEU A 73 -4.49 -19.43 3.94
CA LEU A 73 -5.30 -18.53 3.11
C LEU A 73 -4.67 -17.14 2.97
N LEU A 74 -3.85 -16.77 3.93
CA LEU A 74 -3.09 -15.53 3.95
C LEU A 74 -1.60 -15.86 3.95
N ALA A 75 -0.78 -15.09 3.25
CA ALA A 75 0.67 -15.33 3.23
C ALA A 75 1.27 -15.19 4.64
N ASP A 76 2.28 -16.01 4.96
CA ASP A 76 2.87 -16.15 6.29
C ASP A 76 3.27 -14.82 6.93
N GLN A 77 3.77 -13.87 6.14
CA GLN A 77 4.13 -12.53 6.62
C GLN A 77 2.95 -11.77 7.26
N TYR A 78 1.73 -11.96 6.76
CA TYR A 78 0.53 -11.30 7.30
C TYR A 78 -0.05 -12.06 8.49
N THR A 79 0.00 -13.39 8.45
CA THR A 79 -0.44 -14.23 9.58
C THR A 79 0.47 -14.07 10.78
N GLN A 80 1.79 -13.90 10.58
CA GLN A 80 2.72 -13.58 11.65
C GLN A 80 2.38 -12.23 12.30
N VAL A 81 2.13 -11.18 11.51
CA VAL A 81 1.75 -9.87 12.04
C VAL A 81 0.48 -9.94 12.88
N LEU A 82 -0.53 -10.70 12.43
CA LEU A 82 -1.75 -10.91 13.18
C LEU A 82 -1.48 -11.66 14.49
N SER A 83 -0.69 -12.74 14.43
CA SER A 83 -0.34 -13.55 15.59
C SER A 83 0.46 -12.76 16.62
N ASP A 84 1.51 -12.08 16.19
CA ASP A 84 2.38 -11.29 17.07
C ASP A 84 1.63 -10.10 17.69
N GLY A 85 0.78 -9.44 16.90
CA GLY A 85 -0.05 -8.36 17.39
C GLY A 85 -1.10 -8.83 18.39
N LEU A 86 -1.70 -10.00 18.18
CA LEU A 86 -2.65 -10.62 19.10
C LEU A 86 -1.97 -10.99 20.42
N LEU A 87 -0.78 -11.61 20.37
CA LEU A 87 0.02 -11.94 21.54
C LEU A 87 0.44 -10.67 22.31
N ALA A 88 0.64 -9.56 21.62
CA ALA A 88 0.90 -8.26 22.25
C ALA A 88 -0.36 -7.57 22.80
N GLY A 89 -1.53 -8.21 22.74
CA GLY A 89 -2.80 -7.66 23.23
C GLY A 89 -3.35 -6.50 22.41
N LYS A 90 -2.95 -6.37 21.13
CA LYS A 90 -3.46 -5.29 20.26
C LYS A 90 -4.93 -5.51 19.93
N PRO A 91 -5.76 -4.44 19.90
CA PRO A 91 -7.13 -4.52 19.43
C PRO A 91 -7.18 -4.88 17.94
N PHE A 92 -8.28 -5.46 17.48
CA PHE A 92 -8.46 -5.91 16.10
C PHE A 92 -8.29 -4.78 15.09
N SER A 93 -8.78 -3.58 15.40
CA SER A 93 -8.58 -2.37 14.61
C SER A 93 -7.09 -2.07 14.34
N SER A 94 -6.25 -2.18 15.37
CA SER A 94 -4.79 -2.00 15.22
C SER A 94 -4.16 -3.09 14.36
N LEU A 95 -4.62 -4.34 14.44
CA LEU A 95 -4.16 -5.44 13.60
C LEU A 95 -4.48 -5.18 12.12
N LEU A 96 -5.66 -4.64 11.82
CA LEU A 96 -6.01 -4.22 10.46
C LEU A 96 -5.14 -3.05 9.98
N GLY A 97 -4.79 -2.12 10.85
CA GLY A 97 -3.84 -1.04 10.57
C GLY A 97 -2.45 -1.58 10.21
N ASP A 98 -1.96 -2.56 10.97
CA ASP A 98 -0.68 -3.23 10.70
C ASP A 98 -0.71 -3.97 9.34
N LEU A 99 -1.85 -4.51 8.93
CA LEU A 99 -2.08 -5.09 7.60
C LEU A 99 -2.27 -4.06 6.48
N ARG A 100 -2.15 -2.77 6.79
CA ARG A 100 -2.28 -1.65 5.83
C ARG A 100 -3.67 -1.53 5.20
N PHE A 101 -4.71 -1.78 5.96
CA PHE A 101 -6.06 -1.37 5.59
C PHE A 101 -6.18 0.16 5.55
N SER A 102 -7.22 0.68 4.90
CA SER A 102 -7.45 2.14 4.88
C SER A 102 -7.84 2.65 6.27
N ASP A 103 -7.47 3.90 6.57
CA ASP A 103 -7.78 4.52 7.86
C ASP A 103 -9.28 4.53 8.13
N ALA A 104 -10.10 4.68 7.08
CA ALA A 104 -11.56 4.61 7.19
C ALA A 104 -12.04 3.25 7.75
N VAL A 105 -11.47 2.13 7.27
CA VAL A 105 -11.80 0.79 7.75
C VAL A 105 -11.32 0.60 9.19
N VAL A 106 -10.08 1.01 9.47
CA VAL A 106 -9.49 0.90 10.82
C VAL A 106 -10.32 1.68 11.84
N THR A 107 -10.70 2.92 11.52
CA THR A 107 -11.51 3.76 12.41
C THR A 107 -12.91 3.17 12.64
N GLN A 108 -13.56 2.64 11.60
CA GLN A 108 -14.87 1.99 11.75
C GLN A 108 -14.79 0.77 12.66
N VAL A 109 -13.74 -0.05 12.51
CA VAL A 109 -13.55 -1.23 13.38
C VAL A 109 -13.24 -0.79 14.80
N ALA A 110 -12.39 0.21 15.02
CA ALA A 110 -12.09 0.73 16.34
C ALA A 110 -13.35 1.24 17.06
N LEU A 111 -14.23 1.96 16.35
CA LEU A 111 -15.50 2.41 16.88
C LEU A 111 -16.42 1.24 17.24
N ALA A 112 -16.45 0.21 16.39
CA ALA A 112 -17.25 -0.99 16.62
C ALA A 112 -16.77 -1.82 17.82
N GLU A 113 -15.44 -1.89 18.04
CA GLU A 113 -14.86 -2.54 19.21
C GLU A 113 -15.30 -1.88 20.51
N VAL A 114 -15.31 -0.54 20.54
CA VAL A 114 -15.78 0.22 21.71
C VAL A 114 -17.28 -0.01 22.01
N HIS A 115 -18.09 -0.15 20.96
CA HIS A 115 -19.54 -0.33 21.10
C HIS A 115 -19.99 -1.79 21.16
N GLY A 116 -19.06 -2.75 21.07
CA GLY A 116 -19.37 -4.18 21.15
C GLY A 116 -20.10 -4.76 19.92
N ASN A 117 -20.16 -4.00 18.82
CA ASN A 117 -20.94 -4.38 17.62
C ASN A 117 -20.05 -4.66 16.40
N THR A 118 -18.98 -5.45 16.62
CA THR A 118 -17.94 -5.71 15.62
C THR A 118 -18.47 -6.46 14.39
N SER A 119 -19.37 -7.43 14.58
CA SER A 119 -19.92 -8.23 13.48
C SER A 119 -20.74 -7.37 12.49
N LEU A 120 -21.62 -6.49 13.01
CA LEU A 120 -22.41 -5.60 12.15
C LEU A 120 -21.52 -4.63 11.39
N SER A 121 -20.50 -4.07 12.05
CA SER A 121 -19.55 -3.17 11.39
C SER A 121 -18.73 -3.86 10.33
N LEU A 122 -18.32 -5.10 10.52
CA LEU A 122 -17.63 -5.90 9.50
C LEU A 122 -18.50 -6.16 8.29
N SER A 123 -19.79 -6.40 8.47
CA SER A 123 -20.77 -6.53 7.37
C SER A 123 -20.86 -5.25 6.53
N HIS A 124 -20.90 -4.07 7.19
CA HIS A 124 -20.89 -2.78 6.50
C HIS A 124 -19.57 -2.53 5.75
N ILE A 125 -18.44 -2.85 6.37
CA ILE A 125 -17.11 -2.73 5.76
C ILE A 125 -16.97 -3.69 4.57
N GLN A 126 -17.49 -4.90 4.66
CA GLN A 126 -17.52 -5.84 3.54
C GLN A 126 -18.28 -5.25 2.34
N SER A 127 -19.49 -4.72 2.57
CA SER A 127 -20.30 -4.06 1.53
C SER A 127 -19.59 -2.84 0.95
N TYR A 128 -18.93 -2.03 1.78
CA TYR A 128 -18.14 -0.90 1.34
C TYR A 128 -16.99 -1.33 0.42
N LEU A 129 -16.18 -2.30 0.83
CA LEU A 129 -15.05 -2.80 0.03
C LEU A 129 -15.52 -3.45 -1.28
N GLU A 130 -16.68 -4.11 -1.27
CA GLU A 130 -17.30 -4.66 -2.47
C GLU A 130 -17.71 -3.56 -3.45
N ASN A 131 -18.36 -2.50 -2.96
CA ASN A 131 -18.74 -1.35 -3.76
C ASN A 131 -17.53 -0.63 -4.35
N VAL A 132 -16.48 -0.38 -3.56
CA VAL A 132 -15.21 0.21 -4.04
C VAL A 132 -14.59 -0.66 -5.14
N SER A 133 -14.62 -1.98 -4.97
CA SER A 133 -14.11 -2.92 -5.99
C SER A 133 -14.93 -2.87 -7.28
N LYS A 134 -16.27 -2.82 -7.18
CA LYS A 134 -17.19 -2.70 -8.32
C LYS A 134 -16.99 -1.39 -9.08
N VAL A 135 -16.91 -0.27 -8.34
CA VAL A 135 -16.68 1.05 -8.93
C VAL A 135 -15.34 1.09 -9.66
N ARG A 136 -14.26 0.60 -9.03
CA ARG A 136 -12.94 0.54 -9.65
C ARG A 136 -12.94 -0.30 -10.93
N LYS A 137 -13.64 -1.45 -10.93
CA LYS A 137 -13.75 -2.29 -12.12
C LYS A 137 -14.49 -1.56 -13.24
N LYS A 138 -15.63 -0.92 -12.93
CA LYS A 138 -16.37 -0.11 -13.90
C LYS A 138 -15.57 1.05 -14.47
N LEU A 139 -14.79 1.75 -13.63
CA LEU A 139 -13.93 2.85 -14.10
C LEU A 139 -12.88 2.35 -15.11
N ILE A 140 -12.24 1.22 -14.84
CA ILE A 140 -11.28 0.62 -15.78
C ILE A 140 -11.97 0.21 -17.08
N GLU A 141 -13.16 -0.39 -17.00
CA GLU A 141 -13.93 -0.82 -18.14
C GLU A 141 -14.34 0.36 -19.04
N VAL A 142 -14.83 1.45 -18.44
CA VAL A 142 -15.19 2.68 -19.17
C VAL A 142 -13.94 3.39 -19.72
N ALA A 143 -12.83 3.41 -18.99
CA ALA A 143 -11.58 4.04 -19.45
C ALA A 143 -10.92 3.27 -20.60
N THR A 144 -11.25 2.01 -20.81
CA THR A 144 -10.67 1.20 -21.88
C THR A 144 -11.01 1.75 -23.27
N TYR A 145 -12.25 2.22 -23.49
CA TYR A 145 -12.67 2.80 -24.76
C TYR A 145 -11.87 4.04 -25.19
N PRO A 146 -11.78 5.10 -24.38
CA PRO A 146 -10.96 6.26 -24.74
C PRO A 146 -9.48 5.93 -24.94
N ILE A 147 -8.93 4.97 -24.18
CA ILE A 147 -7.53 4.54 -24.33
C ILE A 147 -7.32 3.90 -25.72
N ILE A 148 -8.22 3.00 -26.14
CA ILE A 148 -8.15 2.35 -27.46
C ILE A 148 -8.29 3.40 -28.57
N LEU A 149 -9.23 4.34 -28.43
CA LEU A 149 -9.43 5.41 -29.41
C LEU A 149 -8.19 6.30 -29.55
N LEU A 150 -7.58 6.69 -28.43
CA LEU A 150 -6.35 7.47 -28.39
C LEU A 150 -5.18 6.72 -29.02
N ALA A 151 -5.04 5.43 -28.72
CA ALA A 151 -4.00 4.58 -29.30
C ALA A 151 -4.16 4.47 -30.82
N PHE A 152 -5.40 4.31 -31.32
CA PHE A 152 -5.70 4.25 -32.72
C PHE A 152 -5.42 5.58 -33.44
N LEU A 153 -5.82 6.71 -32.84
CA LEU A 153 -5.52 8.04 -33.34
C LEU A 153 -3.99 8.27 -33.46
N LEU A 154 -3.24 7.86 -32.43
CA LEU A 154 -1.80 7.97 -32.40
C LEU A 154 -1.14 7.13 -33.49
N LEU A 155 -1.67 5.94 -33.74
CA LEU A 155 -1.20 5.06 -34.82
C LEU A 155 -1.43 5.67 -36.19
N ILE A 156 -2.60 6.30 -36.44
CA ILE A 156 -2.88 7.03 -37.68
C ILE A 156 -1.91 8.19 -37.83
N MET A 157 -1.69 9.00 -36.79
CA MET A 157 -0.78 10.14 -36.83
C MET A 157 0.67 9.72 -37.16
N LEU A 158 1.14 8.62 -36.53
CA LEU A 158 2.48 8.07 -36.86
C LEU A 158 2.55 7.54 -38.29
N GLY A 159 1.50 6.90 -38.77
CA GLY A 159 1.39 6.46 -40.16
C GLY A 159 1.47 7.63 -41.15
N LEU A 160 0.72 8.71 -40.91
CA LEU A 160 0.75 9.92 -41.70
C LEU A 160 2.16 10.57 -41.70
N LYS A 161 2.77 10.67 -40.52
CA LYS A 161 4.11 11.22 -40.37
C LYS A 161 5.13 10.44 -41.22
N ASN A 162 5.12 9.12 -41.16
CA ASN A 162 6.11 8.28 -41.84
C ASN A 162 5.85 8.12 -43.34
N TYR A 163 4.60 8.24 -43.80
CA TYR A 163 4.21 7.98 -45.17
C TYR A 163 4.01 9.26 -45.98
N LEU A 164 3.43 10.31 -45.40
CA LEU A 164 3.10 11.56 -46.08
C LEU A 164 4.26 12.59 -46.06
N LEU A 165 5.01 12.65 -44.92
CA LEU A 165 6.10 13.61 -44.80
C LEU A 165 7.16 13.50 -45.90
N PRO A 166 7.60 12.29 -46.32
CA PRO A 166 8.59 12.19 -47.40
C PRO A 166 8.07 12.62 -48.80
N GLN A 167 6.75 12.76 -48.96
CA GLN A 167 6.12 13.16 -50.23
C GLN A 167 5.79 14.65 -50.29
N LEU A 168 5.95 15.41 -49.22
CA LEU A 168 5.71 16.84 -49.13
C LEU A 168 7.03 17.60 -49.23
N GLU A 169 7.06 18.66 -50.06
CA GLU A 169 8.22 19.56 -50.20
C GLU A 169 8.57 20.22 -48.86
N GLU A 170 9.86 20.23 -48.51
CA GLU A 170 10.38 20.84 -47.31
C GLU A 170 10.09 22.36 -47.31
N GLY A 171 9.43 22.85 -46.25
CA GLY A 171 9.19 24.28 -46.03
C GLY A 171 7.73 24.71 -45.99
N ASN A 172 6.80 23.80 -46.17
CA ASN A 172 5.38 24.13 -46.09
C ASN A 172 4.90 24.08 -44.62
N VAL A 173 4.03 25.02 -44.23
CA VAL A 173 3.44 25.09 -42.85
C VAL A 173 2.80 23.75 -42.45
N ALA A 174 2.24 23.02 -43.43
CA ALA A 174 1.66 21.72 -43.24
C ALA A 174 2.69 20.66 -42.75
N THR A 175 3.92 20.72 -43.27
CA THR A 175 5.01 19.79 -42.90
C THR A 175 5.45 20.00 -41.46
N ILE A 176 5.56 21.25 -40.99
CA ILE A 176 5.91 21.61 -39.62
C ILE A 176 4.81 21.17 -38.67
N LEU A 177 3.55 21.38 -39.07
CA LEU A 177 2.40 20.98 -38.25
C LEU A 177 2.34 19.46 -38.05
N ILE A 178 2.46 18.68 -39.14
CA ILE A 178 2.43 17.21 -39.12
C ILE A 178 3.62 16.62 -38.34
N GLN A 179 4.77 17.28 -38.38
CA GLN A 179 5.98 16.85 -37.67
C GLN A 179 5.83 16.98 -36.14
N HIS A 180 5.23 18.08 -35.66
CA HIS A 180 5.13 18.39 -34.25
C HIS A 180 3.80 17.92 -33.60
N LEU A 181 2.77 17.67 -34.40
CA LEU A 181 1.45 17.25 -33.90
C LEU A 181 1.48 16.01 -33.00
N PRO A 182 2.18 14.90 -33.35
CA PRO A 182 2.23 13.72 -32.45
C PRO A 182 2.97 13.98 -31.15
N THR A 183 3.99 14.84 -31.15
CA THR A 183 4.72 15.21 -29.91
C THR A 183 3.90 16.09 -28.99
N ILE A 184 3.15 17.05 -29.53
CA ILE A 184 2.23 17.90 -28.78
C ILE A 184 1.10 17.04 -28.19
N PHE A 185 0.56 16.12 -28.97
CA PHE A 185 -0.51 15.22 -28.54
C PHE A 185 -0.06 14.28 -27.42
N LEU A 186 1.13 13.66 -27.55
CA LEU A 186 1.75 12.83 -26.51
C LEU A 186 2.00 13.62 -25.22
N SER A 187 2.46 14.87 -25.33
CA SER A 187 2.68 15.75 -24.19
C SER A 187 1.36 16.06 -23.49
N PHE A 188 0.30 16.37 -24.23
CA PHE A 188 -1.03 16.65 -23.69
C PHE A 188 -1.65 15.43 -23.01
N CYS A 189 -1.55 14.24 -23.63
CA CYS A 189 -2.00 12.99 -23.04
C CYS A 189 -1.23 12.63 -21.75
N GLY A 190 0.09 12.85 -21.74
CA GLY A 190 0.93 12.65 -20.56
C GLY A 190 0.54 13.58 -19.40
N LEU A 191 0.30 14.84 -19.71
CA LEU A 191 -0.11 15.84 -18.71
C LEU A 191 -1.51 15.57 -18.18
N PHE A 192 -2.44 15.15 -19.04
CA PHE A 192 -3.78 14.72 -18.64
C PHE A 192 -3.75 13.48 -17.72
N PHE A 193 -2.91 12.50 -18.09
CA PHE A 193 -2.75 11.29 -17.28
C PHE A 193 -2.16 11.60 -15.90
N LEU A 194 -1.21 12.55 -15.84
CA LEU A 194 -0.59 13.00 -14.59
C LEU A 194 -1.55 13.81 -13.72
N ALA A 195 -2.51 14.53 -14.33
CA ALA A 195 -3.53 15.28 -13.61
C ALA A 195 -4.65 14.39 -13.03
N VAL A 196 -4.88 13.21 -13.63
CA VAL A 196 -5.92 12.25 -13.22
C VAL A 196 -5.40 11.21 -12.22
N LEU A 197 -4.06 11.02 -12.12
CA LEU A 197 -3.42 10.08 -11.21
C LEU A 197 -3.22 10.69 -9.82
#